data_ccbd285018ad250c8c84b2a8ab143399
#
_entry.id   ccbd285018ad250c8c84b2a8ab143399
#
_cell.length_a   1.000
_cell.length_b   1.000
_cell.length_c   1.000
_cell.angle_alpha   90.00
_cell.angle_beta   90.00
_cell.angle_gamma   90.00
#
_symmetry.space_group_name_H-M   'P 1'
#
loop_
_entity.id
_entity.type
_entity.pdbx_description
1 polymer ?
#
loop_
_entity_poly.entity_id
_entity_poly.type
_entity_poly.pdbx_seq_one_letter_code
_entity_poly.pdbx_strand_id
1 'polypeptide(L)'
;MVQSANRDQRFLFPVNSDIKFLFQALALARRGYGQTSPNPMVGAVLVKRDRIIGRGWHRRAGGPHAEIEALHDAQKRALNPRGATLYVTLEPCCTQGRTPPCTQAIIAAGIKRVVAGTTDPNPKHAGKGFRILRRAGIAAECLGDQPDAAAEKIARECARLNESFNHWIVRGTPFVTVKAAMTLDGKIATADGESKWITGEKARAQGMTLRHGHDAILVGVNTVVADDPSLTARGPKPSRDGHVRPRRRIILDSLARTPLSAKVVSDKQAAATTIVVSRRAPLSRVAALAKKVKVVKAPGPAGKLNLRWLLKRLGAENVAGVLVEGGGEVNASFLLGGLAQRVAFFYAPKILGGRDSRKAVAGDGAKRLQDVLTLREVAWKRLGADLFLTARVDESPLDASRNGH
;
A
#
# COMPACT_ATOMS: atom_id res chain seq x y z
N MET A 1 4.89 -37.28 -45.75
CA MET A 1 4.63 -37.60 -44.36
C MET A 1 5.88 -37.30 -43.55
N VAL A 2 5.94 -36.14 -42.92
CA VAL A 2 6.94 -35.84 -41.89
C VAL A 2 6.19 -35.09 -40.79
N GLN A 3 5.95 -35.81 -39.71
CA GLN A 3 5.37 -35.25 -38.47
C GLN A 3 6.46 -34.44 -37.77
N SER A 4 6.27 -33.13 -37.70
CA SER A 4 7.05 -32.24 -36.86
C SER A 4 6.60 -32.43 -35.40
N ALA A 5 7.37 -33.16 -34.62
CA ALA A 5 7.19 -33.27 -33.19
C ALA A 5 7.64 -31.95 -32.52
N ASN A 6 6.66 -31.10 -32.19
CA ASN A 6 6.87 -29.95 -31.33
C ASN A 6 6.93 -30.46 -29.89
N ARG A 7 8.12 -30.80 -29.41
CA ARG A 7 8.37 -31.16 -28.01
C ARG A 7 8.40 -29.89 -27.17
N ASP A 8 7.26 -29.59 -26.57
CA ASP A 8 7.17 -28.69 -25.39
C ASP A 8 8.12 -29.26 -24.31
N GLN A 9 9.30 -28.74 -24.23
CA GLN A 9 10.20 -28.97 -23.10
C GLN A 9 9.68 -28.19 -21.88
N ARG A 10 8.63 -28.71 -21.22
CA ARG A 10 8.30 -28.32 -19.84
C ARG A 10 9.44 -28.77 -18.95
N PHE A 11 10.27 -27.84 -18.50
CA PHE A 11 11.33 -28.11 -17.54
C PHE A 11 10.69 -28.58 -16.22
N LEU A 12 10.77 -29.89 -15.97
CA LEU A 12 10.38 -30.55 -14.73
C LEU A 12 11.37 -30.20 -13.61
N PHE A 13 11.27 -29.01 -13.05
CA PHE A 13 11.85 -28.74 -11.74
C PHE A 13 10.75 -28.96 -10.68
N PRO A 14 11.07 -29.58 -9.52
CA PRO A 14 10.06 -29.81 -8.50
C PRO A 14 9.53 -28.48 -7.99
N VAL A 15 8.23 -28.23 -8.14
CA VAL A 15 7.49 -27.02 -7.71
C VAL A 15 7.83 -26.63 -6.26
N ASN A 16 8.18 -27.61 -5.43
CA ASN A 16 8.51 -27.39 -4.02
C ASN A 16 9.80 -26.57 -3.79
N SER A 17 10.80 -26.64 -4.69
CA SER A 17 12.03 -25.85 -4.56
C SER A 17 11.81 -24.39 -4.97
N ASP A 18 11.03 -24.13 -6.01
CA ASP A 18 10.71 -22.77 -6.49
C ASP A 18 9.92 -21.98 -5.42
N ILE A 19 8.95 -22.63 -4.81
CA ILE A 19 8.16 -22.05 -3.70
C ILE A 19 9.07 -21.66 -2.54
N LYS A 20 10.00 -22.53 -2.14
CA LYS A 20 10.98 -22.27 -1.07
C LYS A 20 11.80 -20.99 -1.33
N PHE A 21 12.32 -20.84 -2.54
CA PHE A 21 13.16 -19.69 -2.88
C PHE A 21 12.34 -18.41 -3.08
N LEU A 22 11.11 -18.51 -3.59
CA LEU A 22 10.20 -17.35 -3.65
C LEU A 22 9.76 -16.89 -2.26
N PHE A 23 9.56 -17.77 -1.28
CA PHE A 23 9.34 -17.36 0.11
C PHE A 23 10.53 -16.58 0.67
N GLN A 24 11.75 -16.94 0.33
CA GLN A 24 12.94 -16.17 0.73
C GLN A 24 13.00 -14.81 0.04
N ALA A 25 12.68 -14.75 -1.25
CA ALA A 25 12.57 -13.48 -1.97
C ALA A 25 11.48 -12.59 -1.37
N LEU A 26 10.32 -13.16 -1.00
CA LEU A 26 9.22 -12.44 -0.34
C LEU A 26 9.63 -11.90 1.04
N ALA A 27 10.37 -12.67 1.81
CA ALA A 27 10.90 -12.22 3.10
C ALA A 27 11.89 -11.04 2.93
N LEU A 28 12.70 -11.04 1.87
CA LEU A 28 13.56 -9.91 1.51
C LEU A 28 12.75 -8.70 1.07
N ALA A 29 11.73 -8.88 0.23
CA ALA A 29 10.86 -7.79 -0.24
C ALA A 29 10.22 -7.01 0.92
N ARG A 30 9.77 -7.71 1.97
CA ARG A 30 9.19 -7.10 3.19
C ARG A 30 10.12 -6.12 3.90
N ARG A 31 11.44 -6.22 3.71
CA ARG A 31 12.42 -5.26 4.28
C ARG A 31 12.30 -3.87 3.67
N GLY A 32 11.71 -3.74 2.48
CA GLY A 32 11.41 -2.47 1.81
C GLY A 32 10.15 -1.77 2.33
N TYR A 33 9.44 -2.34 3.33
CA TYR A 33 8.18 -1.82 3.81
C TYR A 33 8.26 -0.34 4.21
N GLY A 34 7.37 0.45 3.61
CA GLY A 34 7.26 1.89 3.83
C GLY A 34 8.38 2.76 3.22
N GLN A 35 9.35 2.20 2.48
CA GLN A 35 10.49 2.93 1.92
C GLN A 35 10.45 3.01 0.38
N THR A 36 9.85 2.04 -0.28
CA THR A 36 9.96 1.89 -1.75
C THR A 36 8.97 2.74 -2.53
N SER A 37 7.85 3.15 -1.94
CA SER A 37 6.81 3.88 -2.65
C SER A 37 7.33 5.13 -3.38
N PRO A 38 6.86 5.43 -4.62
CA PRO A 38 5.77 4.77 -5.31
C PRO A 38 6.12 3.43 -5.98
N ASN A 39 7.38 2.98 -5.90
CA ASN A 39 7.81 1.69 -6.46
C ASN A 39 7.29 0.53 -5.61
N PRO A 40 7.12 -0.67 -6.21
CA PRO A 40 6.74 -1.87 -5.48
C PRO A 40 7.88 -2.36 -4.56
N MET A 41 7.49 -3.08 -3.51
CA MET A 41 8.42 -3.87 -2.70
C MET A 41 8.77 -5.14 -3.48
N VAL A 42 10.03 -5.28 -3.85
CA VAL A 42 10.52 -6.44 -4.59
C VAL A 42 11.70 -7.06 -3.85
N GLY A 43 11.74 -8.37 -3.83
CA GLY A 43 12.86 -9.15 -3.34
C GLY A 43 13.30 -10.18 -4.37
N ALA A 44 14.58 -10.48 -4.38
CA ALA A 44 15.18 -11.41 -5.32
C ALA A 44 16.24 -12.30 -4.66
N VAL A 45 16.33 -13.54 -5.08
CA VAL A 45 17.42 -14.45 -4.75
C VAL A 45 17.96 -15.11 -6.01
N LEU A 46 19.28 -15.21 -6.10
CA LEU A 46 20.00 -15.98 -7.13
C LEU A 46 20.36 -17.34 -6.57
N VAL A 47 20.01 -18.40 -7.28
CA VAL A 47 20.23 -19.78 -6.87
C VAL A 47 21.02 -20.54 -7.94
N LYS A 48 22.05 -21.25 -7.53
CA LYS A 48 22.87 -22.13 -8.38
C LYS A 48 23.14 -23.43 -7.64
N ARG A 49 22.79 -24.58 -8.24
CA ARG A 49 22.95 -25.91 -7.61
C ARG A 49 22.33 -25.94 -6.19
N ASP A 50 21.06 -25.49 -6.08
CA ASP A 50 20.28 -25.40 -4.84
C ASP A 50 20.88 -24.52 -3.72
N ARG A 51 21.94 -23.77 -4.00
CA ARG A 51 22.55 -22.81 -3.07
C ARG A 51 22.26 -21.40 -3.47
N ILE A 52 21.88 -20.56 -2.49
CA ILE A 52 21.71 -19.12 -2.71
C ILE A 52 23.07 -18.47 -2.82
N ILE A 53 23.36 -17.90 -3.97
CA ILE A 53 24.60 -17.18 -4.28
C ILE A 53 24.46 -15.66 -4.19
N GLY A 54 23.23 -15.12 -4.24
CA GLY A 54 22.98 -13.68 -4.11
C GLY A 54 21.60 -13.39 -3.56
N ARG A 55 21.47 -12.29 -2.78
CA ARG A 55 20.23 -11.81 -2.18
C ARG A 55 20.08 -10.33 -2.42
N GLY A 56 18.87 -9.89 -2.78
CA GLY A 56 18.58 -8.48 -3.01
C GLY A 56 17.15 -8.12 -2.65
N TRP A 57 16.93 -6.86 -2.35
CA TRP A 57 15.59 -6.28 -2.25
C TRP A 57 15.65 -4.82 -2.65
N HIS A 58 14.56 -4.29 -3.20
CA HIS A 58 14.45 -2.86 -3.46
C HIS A 58 14.38 -2.12 -2.13
N ARG A 59 15.40 -1.32 -1.83
CA ARG A 59 15.55 -0.70 -0.51
C ARG A 59 14.74 0.59 -0.38
N ARG A 60 14.73 1.41 -1.45
CA ARG A 60 14.08 2.73 -1.49
C ARG A 60 13.80 3.17 -2.92
N ALA A 61 12.81 4.04 -3.09
CA ALA A 61 12.53 4.66 -4.38
C ALA A 61 13.78 5.34 -4.98
N GLY A 62 14.04 5.10 -6.26
CA GLY A 62 15.21 5.62 -6.99
C GLY A 62 16.52 4.87 -6.76
N GLY A 63 16.56 3.90 -5.85
CA GLY A 63 17.71 2.99 -5.68
C GLY A 63 17.66 1.79 -6.62
N PRO A 64 18.70 0.93 -6.59
CA PRO A 64 18.74 -0.30 -7.39
C PRO A 64 17.55 -1.20 -7.12
N HIS A 65 17.09 -1.91 -8.15
CA HIS A 65 16.03 -2.92 -8.01
C HIS A 65 16.58 -4.18 -7.37
N ALA A 66 15.67 -5.06 -6.91
CA ALA A 66 16.04 -6.27 -6.17
C ALA A 66 16.95 -7.21 -6.96
N GLU A 67 16.73 -7.32 -8.25
CA GLU A 67 17.52 -8.13 -9.17
C GLU A 67 18.97 -7.64 -9.24
N ILE A 68 19.16 -6.32 -9.36
CA ILE A 68 20.47 -5.67 -9.37
C ILE A 68 21.20 -5.85 -8.04
N GLU A 69 20.47 -5.66 -6.91
CA GLU A 69 21.02 -5.91 -5.57
C GLU A 69 21.44 -7.38 -5.39
N ALA A 70 20.68 -8.34 -5.91
CA ALA A 70 21.04 -9.76 -5.86
C ALA A 70 22.29 -10.09 -6.70
N LEU A 71 22.42 -9.48 -7.88
CA LEU A 71 23.62 -9.61 -8.73
C LEU A 71 24.85 -8.99 -8.04
N HIS A 72 24.70 -7.81 -7.45
CA HIS A 72 25.78 -7.16 -6.67
C HIS A 72 26.18 -7.97 -5.43
N ASP A 73 25.22 -8.62 -4.74
CA ASP A 73 25.54 -9.47 -3.58
C ASP A 73 26.35 -10.70 -4.03
N ALA A 74 25.99 -11.32 -5.15
CA ALA A 74 26.77 -12.43 -5.73
C ALA A 74 28.19 -11.99 -6.10
N GLN A 75 28.32 -10.83 -6.76
CA GLN A 75 29.61 -10.26 -7.14
C GLN A 75 30.50 -9.97 -5.93
N LYS A 76 29.96 -9.35 -4.88
CA LYS A 76 30.69 -9.07 -3.62
C LYS A 76 31.22 -10.34 -2.95
N ARG A 77 30.56 -11.47 -3.19
CA ARG A 77 30.97 -12.80 -2.68
C ARG A 77 31.87 -13.55 -3.65
N ALA A 78 32.31 -12.92 -4.74
CA ALA A 78 33.05 -13.56 -5.83
C ALA A 78 32.35 -14.81 -6.42
N LEU A 79 31.00 -14.82 -6.42
CA LEU A 79 30.19 -15.91 -6.95
C LEU A 79 29.65 -15.56 -8.35
N ASN A 80 29.88 -16.46 -9.32
CA ASN A 80 29.48 -16.24 -10.71
C ASN A 80 27.99 -16.56 -10.92
N PRO A 81 27.14 -15.56 -11.31
CA PRO A 81 25.71 -15.73 -11.53
C PRO A 81 25.37 -16.48 -12.83
N ARG A 82 26.32 -16.63 -13.77
CA ARG A 82 26.07 -17.30 -15.05
C ARG A 82 25.50 -18.71 -14.83
N GLY A 83 24.40 -19.00 -15.52
CA GLY A 83 23.69 -20.28 -15.42
C GLY A 83 22.86 -20.45 -14.14
N ALA A 84 22.71 -19.41 -13.29
CA ALA A 84 21.85 -19.44 -12.11
C ALA A 84 20.36 -19.29 -12.47
N THR A 85 19.49 -19.61 -11.51
CA THR A 85 18.06 -19.24 -11.50
C THR A 85 17.86 -18.00 -10.64
N LEU A 86 17.15 -17.01 -11.16
CA LEU A 86 16.69 -15.84 -10.41
C LEU A 86 15.25 -16.06 -9.97
N TYR A 87 15.00 -16.02 -8.66
CA TYR A 87 13.67 -15.96 -8.08
C TYR A 87 13.39 -14.53 -7.66
N VAL A 88 12.28 -13.97 -8.12
CA VAL A 88 11.91 -12.58 -7.87
C VAL A 88 10.41 -12.48 -7.57
N THR A 89 10.00 -11.59 -6.67
CA THR A 89 8.59 -11.52 -6.24
C THR A 89 7.66 -10.88 -7.28
N LEU A 90 8.20 -10.15 -8.25
CA LEU A 90 7.47 -9.44 -9.30
C LEU A 90 8.22 -9.59 -10.63
N GLU A 91 7.49 -9.61 -11.74
CA GLU A 91 8.05 -9.61 -13.10
C GLU A 91 9.17 -8.54 -13.24
N PRO A 92 10.37 -8.91 -13.76
CA PRO A 92 11.46 -7.95 -13.98
C PRO A 92 11.08 -6.83 -14.96
N CYS A 93 11.37 -5.59 -14.58
CA CYS A 93 11.06 -4.44 -15.42
C CYS A 93 11.81 -4.47 -16.76
N CYS A 94 11.12 -4.00 -17.81
CA CYS A 94 11.59 -4.03 -19.21
C CYS A 94 11.68 -2.66 -19.88
N THR A 95 11.38 -1.58 -19.18
CA THR A 95 11.42 -0.21 -19.73
C THR A 95 12.51 0.61 -19.05
N GLN A 96 13.11 1.52 -19.80
CA GLN A 96 14.03 2.52 -19.30
C GLN A 96 13.27 3.46 -18.36
N GLY A 97 13.68 3.49 -17.11
CA GLY A 97 13.20 4.43 -16.12
C GLY A 97 14.34 5.31 -15.59
N ARG A 98 14.37 5.54 -14.29
CA ARG A 98 15.52 6.17 -13.61
C ARG A 98 16.76 5.27 -13.60
N THR A 99 16.57 3.98 -13.77
CA THR A 99 17.59 2.94 -13.88
C THR A 99 17.37 2.15 -15.16
N PRO A 100 18.43 1.52 -15.75
CA PRO A 100 18.27 0.60 -16.87
C PRO A 100 17.32 -0.56 -16.53
N PRO A 101 16.66 -1.17 -17.54
CA PRO A 101 15.76 -2.29 -17.32
C PRO A 101 16.46 -3.48 -16.68
N CYS A 102 15.84 -4.11 -15.68
CA CYS A 102 16.39 -5.31 -15.04
C CYS A 102 16.57 -6.47 -16.02
N THR A 103 15.71 -6.58 -17.04
CA THR A 103 15.83 -7.59 -18.09
C THR A 103 17.19 -7.55 -18.78
N GLN A 104 17.75 -6.38 -19.05
CA GLN A 104 19.08 -6.23 -19.67
C GLN A 104 20.19 -6.75 -18.74
N ALA A 105 20.15 -6.39 -17.46
CA ALA A 105 21.14 -6.85 -16.50
C ALA A 105 21.08 -8.37 -16.27
N ILE A 106 19.87 -8.96 -16.28
CA ILE A 106 19.65 -10.40 -16.16
C ILE A 106 20.26 -11.13 -17.36
N ILE A 107 20.04 -10.62 -18.58
CA ILE A 107 20.61 -11.17 -19.83
C ILE A 107 22.14 -11.09 -19.79
N ALA A 108 22.69 -9.92 -19.49
CA ALA A 108 24.13 -9.67 -19.43
C ALA A 108 24.83 -10.56 -18.38
N ALA A 109 24.17 -10.84 -17.25
CA ALA A 109 24.68 -11.73 -16.21
C ALA A 109 24.65 -13.21 -16.59
N GLY A 110 24.05 -13.58 -17.74
CA GLY A 110 23.95 -14.96 -18.21
C GLY A 110 23.07 -15.85 -17.32
N ILE A 111 22.01 -15.29 -16.74
CA ILE A 111 21.02 -16.05 -15.99
C ILE A 111 20.34 -17.05 -16.92
N LYS A 112 20.11 -18.28 -16.45
CA LYS A 112 19.49 -19.34 -17.27
C LYS A 112 17.98 -19.40 -17.12
N ARG A 113 17.46 -19.09 -15.93
CA ARG A 113 16.04 -19.19 -15.60
C ARG A 113 15.61 -18.03 -14.69
N VAL A 114 14.39 -17.51 -14.91
CA VAL A 114 13.73 -16.51 -14.04
C VAL A 114 12.37 -17.06 -13.63
N VAL A 115 12.12 -17.11 -12.33
CA VAL A 115 10.83 -17.47 -11.73
C VAL A 115 10.31 -16.26 -10.97
N ALA A 116 9.22 -15.68 -11.45
CA ALA A 116 8.58 -14.56 -10.77
C ALA A 116 7.36 -15.03 -9.97
N GLY A 117 7.11 -14.39 -8.83
CA GLY A 117 5.94 -14.68 -7.99
C GLY A 117 4.64 -14.20 -8.63
N THR A 118 4.67 -13.06 -9.32
CA THR A 118 3.52 -12.46 -10.01
C THR A 118 3.95 -11.62 -11.20
N THR A 119 3.06 -11.48 -12.17
CA THR A 119 3.20 -10.57 -13.32
C THR A 119 3.04 -9.12 -12.86
N ASP A 120 3.74 -8.18 -13.50
CA ASP A 120 3.58 -6.75 -13.22
C ASP A 120 2.18 -6.29 -13.68
N PRO A 121 1.33 -5.75 -12.80
CA PRO A 121 0.00 -5.28 -13.15
C PRO A 121 0.00 -4.00 -14.01
N ASN A 122 1.16 -3.34 -14.16
CA ASN A 122 1.30 -2.15 -14.99
C ASN A 122 1.03 -2.50 -16.46
N PRO A 123 0.00 -1.93 -17.12
CA PRO A 123 -0.30 -2.22 -18.54
C PRO A 123 0.86 -1.99 -19.50
N LYS A 124 1.81 -1.13 -19.12
CA LYS A 124 3.02 -0.85 -19.91
C LYS A 124 4.05 -1.98 -19.84
N HIS A 125 4.00 -2.82 -18.81
CA HIS A 125 4.96 -3.90 -18.53
C HIS A 125 4.35 -5.29 -18.75
N ALA A 126 3.21 -5.56 -18.20
CA ALA A 126 2.44 -6.82 -18.16
C ALA A 126 2.88 -7.91 -19.16
N GLY A 127 3.70 -8.86 -18.71
CA GLY A 127 4.23 -9.97 -19.52
C GLY A 127 5.32 -9.60 -20.53
N LYS A 128 5.67 -8.31 -20.69
CA LYS A 128 6.71 -7.88 -21.64
C LYS A 128 8.12 -8.29 -21.18
N GLY A 129 8.37 -8.23 -19.87
CA GLY A 129 9.63 -8.66 -19.28
C GLY A 129 9.89 -10.14 -19.56
N PHE A 130 8.91 -10.99 -19.34
CA PHE A 130 9.02 -12.42 -19.67
C PHE A 130 9.28 -12.67 -21.15
N ARG A 131 8.59 -11.95 -22.05
CA ARG A 131 8.80 -12.10 -23.50
C ARG A 131 10.20 -11.72 -23.92
N ILE A 132 10.77 -10.64 -23.37
CA ILE A 132 12.14 -10.20 -23.66
C ILE A 132 13.15 -11.25 -23.18
N LEU A 133 12.99 -11.76 -21.96
CA LEU A 133 13.86 -12.79 -21.40
C LEU A 133 13.81 -14.08 -22.22
N ARG A 134 12.61 -14.54 -22.60
CA ARG A 134 12.44 -15.75 -23.44
C ARG A 134 13.09 -15.60 -24.82
N ARG A 135 12.97 -14.41 -25.46
CA ARG A 135 13.65 -14.13 -26.73
C ARG A 135 15.17 -14.15 -26.62
N ALA A 136 15.71 -13.86 -25.45
CA ALA A 136 17.15 -13.95 -25.15
C ALA A 136 17.58 -15.37 -24.72
N GLY A 137 16.72 -16.39 -24.85
CA GLY A 137 17.03 -17.78 -24.50
C GLY A 137 16.94 -18.11 -23.02
N ILE A 138 16.35 -17.22 -22.19
CA ILE A 138 16.18 -17.43 -20.76
C ILE A 138 14.80 -18.05 -20.49
N ALA A 139 14.73 -19.18 -19.78
CA ALA A 139 13.48 -19.74 -19.32
C ALA A 139 12.85 -18.78 -18.29
N ALA A 140 11.73 -18.15 -18.64
CA ALA A 140 11.09 -17.15 -17.78
C ALA A 140 9.60 -17.49 -17.58
N GLU A 141 9.17 -17.57 -16.34
CA GLU A 141 7.82 -18.01 -15.94
C GLU A 141 7.28 -17.26 -14.73
N CYS A 142 5.95 -17.18 -14.64
CA CYS A 142 5.24 -16.71 -13.48
C CYS A 142 4.72 -17.92 -12.70
N LEU A 143 5.06 -18.02 -11.43
CA LEU A 143 4.61 -19.15 -10.61
C LEU A 143 3.08 -19.13 -10.41
N GLY A 144 2.48 -17.93 -10.36
CA GLY A 144 1.04 -17.77 -10.23
C GLY A 144 0.21 -18.33 -11.39
N ASP A 145 0.84 -18.61 -12.53
CA ASP A 145 0.16 -19.20 -13.70
C ASP A 145 0.16 -20.75 -13.65
N GLN A 146 0.79 -21.35 -12.63
CA GLN A 146 0.84 -22.81 -12.48
C GLN A 146 -0.37 -23.32 -11.68
N PRO A 147 -1.00 -24.43 -12.07
CA PRO A 147 -2.15 -25.02 -11.40
C PRO A 147 -1.72 -25.80 -10.14
N ASP A 148 -1.12 -25.10 -9.17
CA ASP A 148 -0.64 -25.65 -7.90
C ASP A 148 -1.06 -24.74 -6.75
N ALA A 149 -1.71 -25.30 -5.73
CA ALA A 149 -2.27 -24.52 -4.61
C ALA A 149 -1.19 -23.76 -3.79
N ALA A 150 0.02 -24.32 -3.67
CA ALA A 150 1.11 -23.66 -2.96
C ALA A 150 1.74 -22.55 -3.83
N ALA A 151 1.82 -22.76 -5.14
CA ALA A 151 2.21 -21.74 -6.11
C ALA A 151 1.24 -20.57 -6.10
N GLU A 152 -0.06 -20.85 -6.14
CA GLU A 152 -1.10 -19.84 -6.06
C GLU A 152 -1.04 -19.06 -4.73
N LYS A 153 -0.79 -19.75 -3.61
CA LYS A 153 -0.65 -19.10 -2.30
C LYS A 153 0.52 -18.11 -2.27
N ILE A 154 1.70 -18.48 -2.75
CA ILE A 154 2.85 -17.57 -2.77
C ILE A 154 2.64 -16.42 -3.74
N ALA A 155 1.99 -16.64 -4.89
CA ALA A 155 1.64 -15.60 -5.83
C ALA A 155 0.68 -14.56 -5.20
N ARG A 156 -0.35 -15.03 -4.50
CA ARG A 156 -1.25 -14.15 -3.73
C ARG A 156 -0.50 -13.33 -2.67
N GLU A 157 0.46 -13.93 -1.96
CA GLU A 157 1.28 -13.20 -0.98
C GLU A 157 2.17 -12.13 -1.64
N CYS A 158 2.74 -12.41 -2.82
CA CYS A 158 3.50 -11.44 -3.61
C CYS A 158 2.61 -10.28 -4.08
N ALA A 159 1.40 -10.57 -4.56
CA ALA A 159 0.44 -9.55 -4.98
C ALA A 159 -0.05 -8.69 -3.80
N ARG A 160 -0.37 -9.32 -2.66
CA ARG A 160 -0.79 -8.62 -1.42
C ARG A 160 0.27 -7.69 -0.87
N LEU A 161 1.54 -8.05 -0.98
CA LEU A 161 2.64 -7.20 -0.53
C LEU A 161 2.61 -5.83 -1.21
N ASN A 162 2.18 -5.79 -2.46
CA ASN A 162 2.20 -4.62 -3.34
C ASN A 162 0.81 -4.07 -3.66
N GLU A 163 -0.23 -4.35 -2.86
CA GLU A 163 -1.61 -3.99 -3.20
C GLU A 163 -1.81 -2.47 -3.43
N SER A 164 -1.10 -1.62 -2.69
CA SER A 164 -1.16 -0.17 -2.89
C SER A 164 -0.55 0.23 -4.24
N PHE A 165 0.60 -0.33 -4.59
CA PHE A 165 1.21 -0.13 -5.90
C PHE A 165 0.30 -0.66 -7.01
N ASN A 166 -0.19 -1.90 -6.88
CA ASN A 166 -1.01 -2.58 -7.88
C ASN A 166 -2.29 -1.78 -8.18
N HIS A 167 -2.97 -1.29 -7.14
CA HIS A 167 -4.16 -0.46 -7.31
C HIS A 167 -3.81 0.87 -8.00
N TRP A 168 -2.78 1.57 -7.49
CA TRP A 168 -2.41 2.88 -7.99
C TRP A 168 -1.95 2.84 -9.46
N ILE A 169 -1.13 1.87 -9.84
CA ILE A 169 -0.58 1.80 -11.20
C ILE A 169 -1.64 1.48 -12.25
N VAL A 170 -2.72 0.79 -11.85
CA VAL A 170 -3.84 0.42 -12.73
C VAL A 170 -4.95 1.48 -12.71
N ARG A 171 -5.32 2.00 -11.54
CA ARG A 171 -6.47 2.88 -11.35
C ARG A 171 -6.12 4.37 -11.37
N GLY A 172 -4.84 4.72 -11.21
CA GLY A 172 -4.38 6.12 -11.12
C GLY A 172 -4.82 6.83 -9.84
N THR A 173 -5.37 6.10 -8.85
CA THR A 173 -5.78 6.61 -7.54
C THR A 173 -5.10 5.84 -6.42
N PRO A 174 -4.88 6.43 -5.23
CA PRO A 174 -4.32 5.70 -4.11
C PRO A 174 -5.21 4.55 -3.65
N PHE A 175 -4.60 3.49 -3.15
CA PHE A 175 -5.26 2.47 -2.35
C PHE A 175 -5.61 3.06 -0.97
N VAL A 176 -6.88 3.06 -0.60
CA VAL A 176 -7.36 3.67 0.63
C VAL A 176 -7.62 2.59 1.69
N THR A 177 -6.94 2.74 2.83
CA THR A 177 -7.20 1.95 4.03
C THR A 177 -7.89 2.82 5.07
N VAL A 178 -9.09 2.45 5.52
CA VAL A 178 -9.78 3.12 6.62
C VAL A 178 -9.41 2.45 7.93
N LYS A 179 -8.85 3.23 8.85
CA LYS A 179 -8.44 2.74 10.18
C LYS A 179 -9.30 3.36 11.27
N ALA A 180 -9.81 2.53 12.17
CA ALA A 180 -10.43 2.99 13.40
C ALA A 180 -9.90 2.22 14.60
N ALA A 181 -9.87 2.87 15.77
CA ALA A 181 -9.63 2.23 17.06
C ALA A 181 -10.85 2.51 17.95
N MET A 182 -11.53 1.46 18.37
CA MET A 182 -12.86 1.56 18.96
C MET A 182 -13.04 0.59 20.11
N THR A 183 -14.06 0.83 20.92
CA THR A 183 -14.58 -0.12 21.89
C THR A 183 -15.26 -1.29 21.17
N LEU A 184 -15.59 -2.36 21.88
CA LEU A 184 -16.24 -3.54 21.29
C LEU A 184 -17.62 -3.19 20.70
N ASP A 185 -18.31 -2.20 21.26
CA ASP A 185 -19.58 -1.66 20.77
C ASP A 185 -19.41 -0.53 19.73
N GLY A 186 -18.21 -0.39 19.13
CA GLY A 186 -17.95 0.46 17.96
C GLY A 186 -17.82 1.95 18.22
N LYS A 187 -17.51 2.37 19.47
CA LYS A 187 -17.36 3.78 19.84
C LYS A 187 -15.90 4.22 19.83
N ILE A 188 -15.64 5.44 19.31
CA ILE A 188 -14.29 6.03 19.22
C ILE A 188 -14.08 7.21 20.16
N ALA A 189 -15.11 7.69 20.82
CA ALA A 189 -15.06 8.71 21.86
C ALA A 189 -16.38 8.77 22.63
N THR A 190 -16.36 9.37 23.84
CA THR A 190 -17.56 9.76 24.57
C THR A 190 -18.34 10.84 23.83
N ALA A 191 -19.53 11.19 24.31
CA ALA A 191 -20.32 12.31 23.80
C ALA A 191 -19.52 13.63 23.88
N ASP A 192 -18.81 13.86 24.98
CA ASP A 192 -17.99 15.05 25.22
C ASP A 192 -16.66 15.04 24.43
N GLY A 193 -16.33 13.92 23.76
CA GLY A 193 -15.18 13.81 22.88
C GLY A 193 -13.92 13.22 23.49
N GLU A 194 -13.97 12.69 24.73
CA GLU A 194 -12.84 11.97 25.32
C GLU A 194 -12.57 10.69 24.52
N SER A 195 -11.33 10.55 24.00
CA SER A 195 -10.93 9.47 23.08
C SER A 195 -9.66 8.72 23.51
N LYS A 196 -8.95 9.19 24.54
CA LYS A 196 -7.63 8.65 24.93
C LYS A 196 -7.68 7.98 26.30
N TRP A 197 -7.25 6.69 26.43
CA TRP A 197 -6.82 5.77 25.38
C TRP A 197 -7.83 4.62 25.32
N ILE A 198 -8.42 4.39 24.16
CA ILE A 198 -9.36 3.27 23.98
C ILE A 198 -8.59 1.96 23.93
N THR A 199 -7.59 1.86 23.02
CA THR A 199 -6.79 0.66 22.79
C THR A 199 -5.44 0.70 23.51
N GLY A 200 -4.88 -0.48 23.75
CA GLY A 200 -3.61 -0.66 24.43
C GLY A 200 -2.39 -0.33 23.56
N GLU A 201 -1.20 -0.45 24.17
CA GLU A 201 0.06 -0.06 23.55
C GLU A 201 0.40 -0.86 22.28
N LYS A 202 0.18 -2.19 22.30
CA LYS A 202 0.45 -3.07 21.14
C LYS A 202 -0.41 -2.70 19.93
N ALA A 203 -1.67 -2.31 20.14
CA ALA A 203 -2.54 -1.83 19.07
C ALA A 203 -2.08 -0.47 18.54
N ARG A 204 -1.67 0.46 19.42
CA ARG A 204 -1.11 1.74 18.99
C ARG A 204 0.20 1.57 18.19
N ALA A 205 1.07 0.65 18.60
CA ALA A 205 2.29 0.31 17.85
C ALA A 205 1.97 -0.25 16.44
N GLN A 206 0.94 -1.11 16.34
CA GLN A 206 0.46 -1.59 15.05
C GLN A 206 -0.11 -0.44 14.19
N GLY A 207 -0.80 0.53 14.80
CA GLY A 207 -1.26 1.75 14.13
C GLY A 207 -0.09 2.57 13.56
N MET A 208 1.03 2.70 14.29
CA MET A 208 2.25 3.34 13.78
C MET A 208 2.86 2.56 12.61
N THR A 209 2.81 1.23 12.64
CA THR A 209 3.25 0.38 11.52
C THR A 209 2.38 0.65 10.27
N LEU A 210 1.05 0.79 10.42
CA LEU A 210 0.18 1.16 9.30
C LEU A 210 0.55 2.53 8.72
N ARG A 211 0.77 3.54 9.57
CA ARG A 211 1.22 4.86 9.10
C ARG A 211 2.53 4.78 8.33
N HIS A 212 3.46 3.93 8.79
CA HIS A 212 4.74 3.73 8.10
C HIS A 212 4.56 3.12 6.71
N GLY A 213 3.56 2.26 6.51
CA GLY A 213 3.28 1.60 5.23
C GLY A 213 2.53 2.45 4.19
N HIS A 214 2.01 3.62 4.56
CA HIS A 214 1.23 4.48 3.66
C HIS A 214 2.00 5.76 3.30
N ASP A 215 1.67 6.37 2.16
CA ASP A 215 2.28 7.60 1.68
C ASP A 215 1.68 8.84 2.31
N ALA A 216 0.39 8.76 2.62
CA ALA A 216 -0.36 9.85 3.22
C ALA A 216 -1.25 9.36 4.37
N ILE A 217 -1.39 10.21 5.38
CA ILE A 217 -2.33 10.05 6.49
C ILE A 217 -3.38 11.14 6.34
N LEU A 218 -4.66 10.74 6.31
CA LEU A 218 -5.78 11.64 6.09
C LEU A 218 -6.70 11.65 7.29
N VAL A 219 -7.04 12.85 7.78
CA VAL A 219 -7.99 13.09 8.87
C VAL A 219 -8.95 14.23 8.53
N GLY A 220 -10.07 14.30 9.25
CA GLY A 220 -10.94 15.47 9.24
C GLY A 220 -10.47 16.55 10.22
N VAL A 221 -10.86 17.79 9.98
CA VAL A 221 -10.52 18.93 10.84
C VAL A 221 -10.99 18.75 12.28
N ASN A 222 -12.12 18.09 12.53
CA ASN A 222 -12.60 17.83 13.89
C ASN A 222 -11.61 16.98 14.69
N THR A 223 -10.89 16.04 14.06
CA THR A 223 -9.80 15.29 14.71
C THR A 223 -8.62 16.21 15.04
N VAL A 224 -8.31 17.17 14.19
CA VAL A 224 -7.23 18.15 14.46
C VAL A 224 -7.60 19.04 15.63
N VAL A 225 -8.84 19.54 15.68
CA VAL A 225 -9.33 20.42 16.76
C VAL A 225 -9.42 19.68 18.09
N ALA A 226 -9.87 18.42 18.09
CA ALA A 226 -10.07 17.65 19.34
C ALA A 226 -8.75 17.10 19.91
N ASP A 227 -7.86 16.58 19.04
CA ASP A 227 -6.72 15.76 19.48
C ASP A 227 -5.35 16.44 19.29
N ASP A 228 -5.29 17.52 18.51
CA ASP A 228 -4.04 18.17 18.05
C ASP A 228 -2.93 17.18 17.68
N PRO A 229 -3.21 16.25 16.73
CA PRO A 229 -2.30 15.15 16.43
C PRO A 229 -1.12 15.62 15.57
N SER A 230 0.07 15.07 15.80
CA SER A 230 1.23 15.31 14.92
C SER A 230 1.13 14.56 13.59
N LEU A 231 0.29 13.52 13.47
CA LEU A 231 0.14 12.64 12.31
C LEU A 231 1.49 12.13 11.75
N THR A 232 2.45 11.92 12.63
CA THR A 232 3.76 11.38 12.26
C THR A 232 3.73 9.85 12.22
N ALA A 233 4.53 9.26 11.36
CA ALA A 233 4.82 7.83 11.39
C ALA A 233 6.17 7.63 12.11
N ARG A 234 6.13 7.13 13.34
CA ARG A 234 7.32 6.65 14.02
C ARG A 234 7.55 5.22 13.50
N GLY A 235 8.46 5.08 12.53
CA GLY A 235 8.80 3.78 11.96
C GLY A 235 9.77 2.97 12.83
N PRO A 236 10.01 1.69 12.51
CA PRO A 236 11.19 1.01 12.96
C PRO A 236 12.42 1.86 12.62
N LYS A 237 13.49 1.70 13.40
CA LYS A 237 14.72 2.51 13.30
C LYS A 237 15.02 2.93 11.86
N PRO A 238 15.44 4.18 11.62
CA PRO A 238 15.80 4.64 10.28
C PRO A 238 16.66 3.60 9.58
N SER A 239 16.49 3.42 8.27
CA SER A 239 17.46 2.67 7.47
C SER A 239 18.88 3.17 7.83
N ARG A 240 19.89 2.32 7.72
CA ARG A 240 21.29 2.69 8.06
C ARG A 240 21.73 4.05 7.49
N ASP A 241 21.03 4.52 6.45
CA ASP A 241 21.27 5.79 5.75
C ASP A 241 20.50 6.98 6.36
N GLY A 242 19.79 6.82 7.49
CA GLY A 242 19.07 7.91 8.18
C GLY A 242 17.86 8.49 7.45
N HIS A 243 17.53 8.04 6.25
CA HIS A 243 16.43 8.59 5.47
C HIS A 243 15.07 8.15 6.01
N VAL A 244 14.39 9.06 6.69
CA VAL A 244 12.96 8.93 7.01
C VAL A 244 12.17 9.70 5.97
N ARG A 245 11.41 9.00 5.12
CA ARG A 245 10.49 9.65 4.18
C ARG A 245 9.34 10.27 4.98
N PRO A 246 9.15 11.61 4.95
CA PRO A 246 8.02 12.25 5.62
C PRO A 246 6.72 11.79 4.96
N ARG A 247 5.72 11.44 5.77
CA ARG A 247 4.39 11.10 5.28
C ARG A 247 3.60 12.37 5.02
N ARG A 248 2.87 12.44 3.91
CA ARG A 248 1.95 13.56 3.66
C ARG A 248 0.86 13.53 4.70
N ARG A 249 0.49 14.71 5.21
CA ARG A 249 -0.62 14.90 6.14
C ARG A 249 -1.73 15.63 5.40
N ILE A 250 -2.88 14.98 5.25
CA ILE A 250 -4.02 15.52 4.51
C ILE A 250 -5.14 15.83 5.50
N ILE A 251 -5.53 17.09 5.57
CA ILE A 251 -6.59 17.55 6.47
C ILE A 251 -7.82 17.94 5.63
N LEU A 252 -8.93 17.25 5.83
CA LEU A 252 -10.22 17.64 5.23
C LEU A 252 -10.85 18.72 6.09
N ASP A 253 -10.89 19.95 5.57
CA ASP A 253 -11.34 21.13 6.30
C ASP A 253 -12.12 22.07 5.39
N SER A 254 -13.39 21.77 5.14
CA SER A 254 -14.23 22.49 4.19
C SER A 254 -14.24 24.00 4.38
N LEU A 255 -14.12 24.49 5.62
CA LEU A 255 -14.25 25.91 5.99
C LEU A 255 -12.97 26.54 6.53
N ALA A 256 -11.82 25.89 6.37
CA ALA A 256 -10.52 26.37 6.85
C ALA A 256 -10.50 26.67 8.37
N ARG A 257 -11.10 25.78 9.19
CA ARG A 257 -11.19 25.92 10.65
C ARG A 257 -9.94 25.49 11.38
N THR A 258 -9.00 24.83 10.71
CA THR A 258 -7.74 24.35 11.31
C THR A 258 -7.04 25.48 12.06
N PRO A 259 -6.72 25.32 13.36
CA PRO A 259 -6.01 26.32 14.13
C PRO A 259 -4.60 26.55 13.56
N LEU A 260 -4.16 27.82 13.50
CA LEU A 260 -2.80 28.16 13.06
C LEU A 260 -1.71 27.66 14.03
N SER A 261 -2.08 27.37 15.27
CA SER A 261 -1.24 26.78 16.32
C SER A 261 -1.21 25.23 16.30
N ALA A 262 -2.12 24.59 15.53
CA ALA A 262 -2.17 23.14 15.48
C ALA A 262 -0.83 22.54 15.03
N LYS A 263 -0.39 21.45 15.65
CA LYS A 263 0.90 20.77 15.36
C LYS A 263 1.09 20.48 13.89
N VAL A 264 0.03 20.05 13.19
CA VAL A 264 0.09 19.78 11.75
C VAL A 264 0.42 21.01 10.89
N VAL A 265 0.28 22.22 11.45
CA VAL A 265 0.53 23.52 10.76
C VAL A 265 1.79 24.19 11.26
N SER A 266 2.21 23.91 12.49
CA SER A 266 3.28 24.65 13.18
C SER A 266 4.55 23.84 13.48
N ASP A 267 4.52 22.50 13.36
CA ASP A 267 5.67 21.66 13.65
C ASP A 267 6.71 21.63 12.50
N LYS A 268 7.86 21.01 12.75
CA LYS A 268 8.98 20.88 11.79
C LYS A 268 8.57 20.14 10.48
N GLN A 269 7.44 19.48 10.45
CA GLN A 269 6.93 18.76 9.28
C GLN A 269 5.73 19.48 8.61
N ALA A 270 5.48 20.75 8.94
CA ALA A 270 4.39 21.54 8.36
C ALA A 270 4.39 21.52 6.83
N ALA A 271 5.55 21.52 6.19
CA ALA A 271 5.69 21.41 4.74
C ALA A 271 5.08 20.13 4.13
N ALA A 272 4.91 19.06 4.91
CA ALA A 272 4.26 17.83 4.47
C ALA A 272 2.72 17.89 4.60
N THR A 273 2.16 18.97 5.13
CA THR A 273 0.72 19.11 5.35
C THR A 273 0.03 19.78 4.15
N THR A 274 -1.10 19.19 3.78
CA THR A 274 -2.02 19.80 2.80
C THR A 274 -3.40 19.88 3.46
N ILE A 275 -3.94 21.08 3.51
CA ILE A 275 -5.32 21.35 3.95
C ILE A 275 -6.21 21.43 2.72
N VAL A 276 -7.25 20.61 2.68
CA VAL A 276 -8.21 20.56 1.58
C VAL A 276 -9.44 21.31 2.00
N VAL A 277 -9.73 22.44 1.31
CA VAL A 277 -10.84 23.32 1.61
C VAL A 277 -11.87 23.33 0.49
N SER A 278 -13.12 23.71 0.81
CA SER A 278 -14.15 23.92 -0.19
C SER A 278 -14.04 25.33 -0.80
N ARG A 279 -14.81 25.58 -1.86
CA ARG A 279 -14.94 26.93 -2.45
C ARG A 279 -15.57 27.96 -1.51
N ARG A 280 -16.30 27.51 -0.47
CA ARG A 280 -16.93 28.36 0.55
C ARG A 280 -16.02 28.73 1.71
N ALA A 281 -14.79 28.21 1.75
CA ALA A 281 -13.86 28.57 2.81
C ALA A 281 -13.55 30.07 2.80
N PRO A 282 -13.60 30.78 3.94
CA PRO A 282 -13.29 32.18 4.04
C PRO A 282 -11.89 32.49 3.51
N LEU A 283 -11.79 33.47 2.58
CA LEU A 283 -10.53 33.79 1.91
C LEU A 283 -9.43 34.20 2.89
N SER A 284 -9.78 34.97 3.93
CA SER A 284 -8.83 35.39 4.98
C SER A 284 -8.22 34.19 5.72
N ARG A 285 -9.04 33.19 6.07
CA ARG A 285 -8.60 31.95 6.72
C ARG A 285 -7.70 31.13 5.79
N VAL A 286 -8.10 30.98 4.53
CA VAL A 286 -7.31 30.29 3.49
C VAL A 286 -5.96 30.96 3.32
N ALA A 287 -5.90 32.28 3.22
CA ALA A 287 -4.65 33.04 3.09
C ALA A 287 -3.74 32.88 4.32
N ALA A 288 -4.31 32.90 5.53
CA ALA A 288 -3.55 32.70 6.76
C ALA A 288 -2.90 31.30 6.83
N LEU A 289 -3.66 30.25 6.48
CA LEU A 289 -3.16 28.87 6.44
C LEU A 289 -2.11 28.67 5.32
N ALA A 290 -2.33 29.30 4.15
CA ALA A 290 -1.43 29.17 2.99
C ALA A 290 -0.01 29.75 3.25
N LYS A 291 0.13 30.64 4.23
CA LYS A 291 1.46 31.13 4.69
C LYS A 291 2.29 30.05 5.41
N LYS A 292 1.64 28.98 5.88
CA LYS A 292 2.29 27.93 6.71
C LYS A 292 2.33 26.57 6.03
N VAL A 293 1.27 26.20 5.30
CA VAL A 293 1.08 24.87 4.72
C VAL A 293 0.45 24.95 3.32
N LYS A 294 0.52 23.86 2.56
CA LYS A 294 -0.20 23.80 1.27
C LYS A 294 -1.70 23.77 1.50
N VAL A 295 -2.42 24.71 0.88
CA VAL A 295 -3.89 24.75 0.88
C VAL A 295 -4.40 24.46 -0.53
N VAL A 296 -5.36 23.56 -0.65
CA VAL A 296 -5.93 23.13 -1.92
C VAL A 296 -7.44 23.29 -1.88
N LYS A 297 -8.00 24.03 -2.84
CA LYS A 297 -9.45 24.15 -3.00
C LYS A 297 -9.97 22.95 -3.82
N ALA A 298 -10.77 22.09 -3.19
CA ALA A 298 -11.43 21.00 -3.88
C ALA A 298 -12.75 21.47 -4.50
N PRO A 299 -13.11 20.97 -5.70
CA PRO A 299 -14.44 21.14 -6.23
C PRO A 299 -15.46 20.39 -5.36
N GLY A 300 -16.71 20.79 -5.42
CA GLY A 300 -17.79 20.11 -4.73
C GLY A 300 -19.03 21.00 -4.62
N PRO A 301 -20.23 20.41 -4.55
CA PRO A 301 -21.46 21.15 -4.34
C PRO A 301 -21.58 21.62 -2.88
N ALA A 302 -22.19 22.77 -2.68
CA ALA A 302 -22.67 23.25 -1.37
C ALA A 302 -21.67 23.17 -0.20
N GLY A 303 -20.37 23.39 -0.45
CA GLY A 303 -19.34 23.36 0.61
C GLY A 303 -18.84 21.95 0.98
N LYS A 304 -19.29 20.91 0.30
CA LYS A 304 -18.75 19.54 0.42
C LYS A 304 -17.46 19.41 -0.39
N LEU A 305 -16.56 18.53 0.05
CA LEU A 305 -15.31 18.22 -0.64
C LEU A 305 -15.53 17.03 -1.58
N ASN A 306 -15.11 17.15 -2.84
CA ASN A 306 -15.10 16.01 -3.76
C ASN A 306 -13.90 15.10 -3.47
N LEU A 307 -14.15 14.02 -2.76
CA LEU A 307 -13.11 13.07 -2.37
C LEU A 307 -12.56 12.28 -3.57
N ARG A 308 -13.37 11.96 -4.58
CA ARG A 308 -12.91 11.27 -5.80
C ARG A 308 -11.90 12.15 -6.56
N TRP A 309 -12.17 13.44 -6.66
CA TRP A 309 -11.22 14.40 -7.23
C TRP A 309 -9.92 14.46 -6.42
N LEU A 310 -10.03 14.50 -5.09
CA LEU A 310 -8.85 14.51 -4.21
C LEU A 310 -7.99 13.25 -4.42
N LEU A 311 -8.61 12.07 -4.48
CA LEU A 311 -7.88 10.81 -4.71
C LEU A 311 -7.20 10.79 -6.09
N LYS A 312 -7.87 11.23 -7.15
CA LYS A 312 -7.25 11.38 -8.49
C LYS A 312 -6.04 12.32 -8.45
N ARG A 313 -6.17 13.44 -7.78
CA ARG A 313 -5.05 14.38 -7.60
C ARG A 313 -3.89 13.77 -6.84
N LEU A 314 -4.16 13.09 -5.73
CA LEU A 314 -3.11 12.41 -4.94
C LEU A 314 -2.41 11.32 -5.76
N GLY A 315 -3.16 10.53 -6.52
CA GLY A 315 -2.59 9.52 -7.42
C GLY A 315 -1.65 10.12 -8.48
N ALA A 316 -2.05 11.24 -9.10
CA ALA A 316 -1.22 11.99 -10.05
C ALA A 316 0.05 12.58 -9.38
N GLU A 317 0.03 12.81 -8.08
CA GLU A 317 1.17 13.24 -7.27
C GLU A 317 1.98 12.05 -6.71
N ASN A 318 1.84 10.84 -7.27
CA ASN A 318 2.53 9.60 -6.90
C ASN A 318 2.26 9.14 -5.45
N VAL A 319 1.07 9.37 -4.92
CA VAL A 319 0.59 8.78 -3.67
C VAL A 319 -0.06 7.44 -4.01
N ALA A 320 0.59 6.35 -3.67
CA ALA A 320 0.08 5.00 -3.94
C ALA A 320 -0.85 4.48 -2.83
N GLY A 321 -0.66 4.93 -1.58
CA GLY A 321 -1.46 4.49 -0.44
C GLY A 321 -1.85 5.62 0.51
N VAL A 322 -3.13 5.66 0.91
CA VAL A 322 -3.68 6.61 1.88
C VAL A 322 -4.26 5.87 3.08
N LEU A 323 -3.82 6.24 4.28
CA LEU A 323 -4.41 5.79 5.54
C LEU A 323 -5.39 6.86 6.03
N VAL A 324 -6.67 6.53 6.08
CA VAL A 324 -7.71 7.39 6.65
C VAL A 324 -7.84 7.07 8.13
N GLU A 325 -7.51 8.04 8.97
CA GLU A 325 -7.64 7.98 10.44
C GLU A 325 -8.62 9.07 10.91
N GLY A 326 -9.72 9.23 10.22
CA GLY A 326 -10.72 10.21 10.54
C GLY A 326 -11.65 9.80 11.68
N GLY A 327 -12.52 10.75 12.09
CA GLY A 327 -13.71 10.42 12.88
C GLY A 327 -14.76 9.71 12.02
N GLY A 328 -15.86 9.31 12.66
CA GLY A 328 -16.90 8.51 12.04
C GLY A 328 -17.44 9.04 10.70
N GLU A 329 -17.60 10.36 10.57
CA GLU A 329 -18.10 10.99 9.34
C GLU A 329 -17.12 10.85 8.18
N VAL A 330 -15.82 11.01 8.43
CA VAL A 330 -14.79 10.81 7.40
C VAL A 330 -14.72 9.35 7.01
N ASN A 331 -14.71 8.44 7.99
CA ASN A 331 -14.71 7.01 7.74
C ASN A 331 -15.93 6.58 6.90
N ALA A 332 -17.13 7.06 7.26
CA ALA A 332 -18.36 6.81 6.50
C ALA A 332 -18.26 7.34 5.05
N SER A 333 -17.74 8.56 4.88
CA SER A 333 -17.57 9.17 3.55
C SER A 333 -16.68 8.33 2.63
N PHE A 334 -15.64 7.68 3.16
CA PHE A 334 -14.78 6.78 2.37
C PHE A 334 -15.38 5.40 2.18
N LEU A 335 -15.97 4.81 3.21
CA LEU A 335 -16.52 3.45 3.16
C LEU A 335 -17.83 3.42 2.34
N LEU A 336 -18.82 4.20 2.75
CA LEU A 336 -20.14 4.23 2.11
C LEU A 336 -20.10 4.93 0.75
N GLY A 337 -19.08 5.77 0.51
CA GLY A 337 -18.83 6.41 -0.79
C GLY A 337 -18.12 5.51 -1.82
N GLY A 338 -17.80 4.24 -1.49
CA GLY A 338 -17.09 3.31 -2.38
C GLY A 338 -15.64 3.75 -2.67
N LEU A 339 -14.98 4.43 -1.73
CA LEU A 339 -13.63 4.98 -1.94
C LEU A 339 -12.54 4.20 -1.20
N ALA A 340 -12.92 3.29 -0.31
CA ALA A 340 -12.02 2.49 0.50
C ALA A 340 -11.87 1.08 -0.07
N GLN A 341 -10.64 0.56 -0.10
CA GLN A 341 -10.36 -0.81 -0.52
C GLN A 341 -10.10 -1.74 0.66
N ARG A 342 -9.77 -1.18 1.84
CA ARG A 342 -9.43 -1.98 3.03
C ARG A 342 -9.90 -1.31 4.31
N VAL A 343 -10.29 -2.12 5.28
CA VAL A 343 -10.45 -1.69 6.68
C VAL A 343 -9.33 -2.25 7.54
N ALA A 344 -8.94 -1.48 8.57
CA ALA A 344 -7.97 -1.85 9.59
C ALA A 344 -8.51 -1.39 10.96
N PHE A 345 -9.33 -2.24 11.57
CA PHE A 345 -10.08 -1.90 12.78
C PHE A 345 -9.47 -2.55 14.03
N PHE A 346 -9.32 -1.76 15.07
CA PHE A 346 -8.85 -2.19 16.37
C PHE A 346 -10.00 -2.14 17.36
N TYR A 347 -10.26 -3.24 18.05
CA TYR A 347 -11.31 -3.38 19.04
C TYR A 347 -10.69 -3.56 20.43
N ALA A 348 -10.96 -2.63 21.33
CA ALA A 348 -10.62 -2.80 22.73
C ALA A 348 -11.72 -3.63 23.44
N PRO A 349 -11.38 -4.45 24.43
CA PRO A 349 -12.36 -5.19 25.24
C PRO A 349 -13.05 -4.25 26.26
N LYS A 350 -13.73 -3.24 25.73
CA LYS A 350 -14.44 -2.20 26.48
C LYS A 350 -15.80 -1.97 25.86
N ILE A 351 -16.79 -1.64 26.68
CA ILE A 351 -18.10 -1.16 26.26
C ILE A 351 -18.23 0.28 26.75
N LEU A 352 -18.52 1.20 25.84
CA LEU A 352 -18.70 2.60 26.17
C LEU A 352 -20.18 2.97 26.24
N GLY A 353 -21.03 2.40 25.37
CA GLY A 353 -22.44 2.72 25.30
C GLY A 353 -22.72 4.17 24.86
N GLY A 354 -23.86 4.68 25.29
CA GLY A 354 -24.27 6.08 25.03
C GLY A 354 -24.82 6.32 23.63
N ARG A 355 -26.00 6.97 23.55
CA ARG A 355 -26.66 7.34 22.30
C ARG A 355 -25.80 8.30 21.48
N ASP A 356 -25.21 9.30 22.15
CA ASP A 356 -24.46 10.39 21.53
C ASP A 356 -22.96 10.13 21.48
N SER A 357 -22.50 8.97 21.97
CA SER A 357 -21.11 8.53 21.84
C SER A 357 -20.70 8.39 20.40
N ARG A 358 -19.51 8.87 20.06
CA ARG A 358 -19.04 8.95 18.66
C ARG A 358 -18.77 7.58 18.08
N LYS A 359 -19.41 7.26 16.96
CA LYS A 359 -19.29 5.98 16.24
C LYS A 359 -18.03 5.94 15.38
N ALA A 360 -17.47 4.75 15.19
CA ALA A 360 -16.33 4.54 14.30
C ALA A 360 -16.67 4.75 12.82
N VAL A 361 -17.92 4.41 12.44
CA VAL A 361 -18.51 4.70 11.15
C VAL A 361 -19.85 5.37 11.40
N ALA A 362 -20.00 6.61 11.01
CA ALA A 362 -21.21 7.43 11.15
C ALA A 362 -21.94 7.54 9.78
N GLY A 363 -22.46 8.72 9.43
CA GLY A 363 -23.23 8.95 8.21
C GLY A 363 -24.64 8.32 8.28
N ASP A 364 -25.34 8.35 7.14
CA ASP A 364 -26.74 7.87 7.08
C ASP A 364 -26.88 6.34 7.17
N GLY A 365 -25.77 5.61 6.98
CA GLY A 365 -25.77 4.14 7.03
C GLY A 365 -26.53 3.48 5.88
N ALA A 366 -26.64 2.16 5.93
CA ALA A 366 -27.47 1.37 5.02
C ALA A 366 -28.94 1.41 5.50
N LYS A 367 -29.86 1.63 4.57
CA LYS A 367 -31.30 1.63 4.87
C LYS A 367 -31.89 0.21 4.88
N ARG A 368 -31.29 -0.73 4.17
CA ARG A 368 -31.72 -2.13 4.09
C ARG A 368 -30.51 -3.03 4.29
N LEU A 369 -30.73 -4.25 4.79
CA LEU A 369 -29.63 -5.21 4.99
C LEU A 369 -28.89 -5.56 3.69
N GLN A 370 -29.57 -5.56 2.57
CA GLN A 370 -28.93 -5.80 1.27
C GLN A 370 -27.98 -4.68 0.81
N ASP A 371 -28.09 -3.48 1.42
CA ASP A 371 -27.27 -2.30 1.09
C ASP A 371 -26.04 -2.21 2.00
N VAL A 372 -25.83 -3.18 2.92
CA VAL A 372 -24.69 -3.16 3.82
C VAL A 372 -23.39 -3.43 3.06
N LEU A 373 -22.33 -2.77 3.51
CA LEU A 373 -21.00 -2.99 2.96
C LEU A 373 -20.45 -4.33 3.44
N THR A 374 -20.21 -5.25 2.52
CA THR A 374 -19.61 -6.55 2.82
C THR A 374 -18.09 -6.51 2.84
N LEU A 375 -17.52 -7.37 3.66
CA LEU A 375 -16.08 -7.50 3.82
C LEU A 375 -15.63 -8.92 3.47
N ARG A 376 -14.53 -9.04 2.72
CA ARG A 376 -13.91 -10.30 2.34
C ARG A 376 -12.45 -10.37 2.81
N GLU A 377 -11.86 -11.54 2.72
CA GLU A 377 -10.47 -11.78 3.18
C GLU A 377 -10.26 -11.31 4.63
N VAL A 378 -11.23 -11.56 5.49
CA VAL A 378 -11.20 -11.14 6.89
C VAL A 378 -10.09 -11.87 7.64
N ALA A 379 -9.21 -11.12 8.25
CA ALA A 379 -8.13 -11.65 9.10
C ALA A 379 -8.14 -10.97 10.46
N TRP A 380 -8.10 -11.78 11.51
CA TRP A 380 -8.02 -11.34 12.90
C TRP A 380 -6.65 -11.58 13.48
N LYS A 381 -6.20 -10.65 14.30
CA LYS A 381 -4.95 -10.77 15.06
C LYS A 381 -5.12 -10.23 16.47
N ARG A 382 -4.71 -10.99 17.48
CA ARG A 382 -4.67 -10.51 18.86
C ARG A 382 -3.46 -9.62 19.11
N LEU A 383 -3.65 -8.47 19.73
CA LEU A 383 -2.62 -7.48 20.06
C LEU A 383 -2.67 -7.14 21.56
N GLY A 384 -2.19 -8.04 22.40
CA GLY A 384 -2.39 -7.98 23.84
C GLY A 384 -3.83 -8.31 24.19
N ALA A 385 -4.55 -7.38 24.84
CA ALA A 385 -5.97 -7.54 25.12
C ALA A 385 -6.86 -7.19 23.92
N ASP A 386 -6.35 -6.34 22.98
CA ASP A 386 -7.13 -5.85 21.84
C ASP A 386 -7.18 -6.87 20.71
N LEU A 387 -8.21 -6.75 19.86
CA LEU A 387 -8.33 -7.45 18.59
C LEU A 387 -8.08 -6.48 17.43
N PHE A 388 -7.37 -6.95 16.43
CA PHE A 388 -7.11 -6.23 15.20
C PHE A 388 -7.72 -6.99 14.01
N LEU A 389 -8.61 -6.36 13.29
CA LEU A 389 -9.23 -6.87 12.07
C LEU A 389 -8.66 -6.13 10.87
N THR A 390 -8.27 -6.89 9.85
CA THR A 390 -8.09 -6.36 8.48
C THR A 390 -9.00 -7.11 7.53
N ALA A 391 -9.62 -6.39 6.60
CA ALA A 391 -10.45 -6.99 5.58
C ALA A 391 -10.48 -6.13 4.32
N ARG A 392 -10.69 -6.76 3.17
CA ARG A 392 -10.98 -6.06 1.92
C ARG A 392 -12.43 -5.61 1.93
N VAL A 393 -12.66 -4.41 1.43
CA VAL A 393 -14.00 -3.91 1.15
C VAL A 393 -14.42 -4.46 -0.20
N ASP A 394 -15.60 -5.06 -0.29
CA ASP A 394 -16.17 -5.47 -1.58
C ASP A 394 -16.45 -4.24 -2.44
N GLU A 395 -16.17 -4.36 -3.74
CA GLU A 395 -16.59 -3.35 -4.69
C GLU A 395 -18.13 -3.32 -4.67
N SER A 396 -18.70 -2.18 -4.29
CA SER A 396 -20.14 -2.02 -4.25
C SER A 396 -20.73 -2.30 -5.65
N PRO A 397 -21.88 -2.98 -5.76
CA PRO A 397 -22.59 -3.14 -7.04
C PRO A 397 -22.80 -1.82 -7.79
N LEU A 398 -22.82 -0.69 -7.06
CA LEU A 398 -22.94 0.66 -7.62
C LEU A 398 -21.69 1.13 -8.38
N ASP A 399 -20.50 0.55 -8.13
CA ASP A 399 -19.28 0.89 -8.88
C ASP A 399 -19.11 -0.01 -10.13
N ALA A 400 -19.64 -1.21 -10.14
CA ALA A 400 -19.62 -2.11 -11.30
C ALA A 400 -20.40 -1.53 -12.51
N SER A 401 -21.49 -0.79 -12.26
CA SER A 401 -22.30 -0.15 -13.31
C SER A 401 -21.70 1.16 -13.86
N ARG A 402 -20.68 1.74 -13.20
CA ARG A 402 -20.05 3.01 -13.61
C ARG A 402 -18.71 2.84 -14.33
N ASN A 403 -18.15 1.63 -14.37
CA ASN A 403 -16.88 1.34 -15.06
C ASN A 403 -17.08 0.73 -16.46
N GLY A 404 -18.31 0.70 -16.96
CA GLY A 404 -18.70 0.19 -18.27
C GLY A 404 -19.07 1.30 -19.26
N HIS A 405 -18.28 2.36 -19.34
CA HIS A 405 -18.33 3.32 -20.46
C HIS A 405 -16.96 3.97 -20.63
#